data_3377f25b053aaecb4698e5a07971ff78
#
_entry.id   3377f25b053aaecb4698e5a07971ff78
#
_cell.length_a   1.000
_cell.length_b   1.000
_cell.length_c   1.000
_cell.angle_alpha   90.00
_cell.angle_beta   90.00
_cell.angle_gamma   90.00
#
_symmetry.space_group_name_H-M   'P 1'
#
loop_
_entity.id
_entity.type
_entity.pdbx_description
1 polymer ?
#
loop_
_entity_poly.entity_id
_entity_poly.type
_entity_poly.pdbx_seq_one_letter_code
_entity_poly.pdbx_strand_id
1 'polypeptide(L)'
;MRPAYSQTERVFCERYLEPIFGKPDVHGNYIKVIGDRPNIAFTAHTDTVHKHEGIQTLKVEDNVVTTMTGSCLGADCTTGLWLMAGMIEAGVEGVYVAHAAEEIGGIGSTALVKDRPAWLIEIDAVISFDRFGTNSIITHQGGRMTASDVFARSLADALDMNMKPDRFGTYTDSLEYA
;
A
#
# COMPACT_ATOMS: atom_id res chain seq x y z
N MET A 1 13.71 3.96 9.23
CA MET A 1 13.94 4.36 7.83
C MET A 1 14.31 3.13 7.04
N ARG A 2 13.56 2.83 6.00
CA ARG A 2 13.65 1.58 5.19
C ARG A 2 13.68 1.93 3.69
N PRO A 3 14.74 2.57 3.17
CA PRO A 3 14.80 2.79 1.72
C PRO A 3 14.73 1.45 0.98
N ALA A 4 14.27 1.49 -0.26
CA ALA A 4 14.17 0.31 -1.12
C ALA A 4 15.48 -0.50 -1.16
N TYR A 5 15.37 -1.82 -1.03
CA TYR A 5 16.47 -2.78 -1.03
C TYR A 5 17.50 -2.63 0.11
N SER A 6 17.20 -1.83 1.14
CA SER A 6 18.07 -1.67 2.29
C SER A 6 18.04 -2.89 3.23
N GLN A 7 19.08 -3.00 4.07
CA GLN A 7 19.11 -4.01 5.12
C GLN A 7 17.96 -3.82 6.12
N THR A 8 17.61 -2.57 6.45
CA THR A 8 16.52 -2.28 7.39
C THR A 8 15.15 -2.61 6.81
N GLU A 9 14.93 -2.47 5.51
CA GLU A 9 13.72 -2.94 4.84
C GLU A 9 13.64 -4.47 4.90
N ARG A 10 14.72 -5.18 4.53
CA ARG A 10 14.77 -6.63 4.59
C ARG A 10 14.44 -7.16 5.98
N VAL A 11 15.09 -6.63 7.02
CA VAL A 11 14.83 -7.04 8.41
C VAL A 11 13.39 -6.76 8.83
N PHE A 12 12.82 -5.63 8.40
CA PHE A 12 11.41 -5.32 8.64
C PHE A 12 10.49 -6.34 7.98
N CYS A 13 10.72 -6.66 6.71
CA CYS A 13 9.92 -7.63 5.97
C CYS A 13 10.02 -9.04 6.58
N GLU A 14 11.22 -9.52 6.86
CA GLU A 14 11.46 -10.81 7.51
C GLU A 14 10.74 -10.92 8.86
N ARG A 15 10.73 -9.84 9.63
CA ARG A 15 10.17 -9.83 10.98
C ARG A 15 8.65 -9.68 11.02
N TYR A 16 8.08 -8.84 10.15
CA TYR A 16 6.68 -8.40 10.26
C TYR A 16 5.81 -8.87 9.09
N LEU A 17 6.35 -9.01 7.88
CA LEU A 17 5.56 -9.40 6.73
C LEU A 17 5.62 -10.91 6.47
N GLU A 18 6.78 -11.54 6.51
CA GLU A 18 6.88 -12.98 6.25
C GLU A 18 5.98 -13.86 7.14
N PRO A 19 5.79 -13.56 8.44
CA PRO A 19 4.88 -14.34 9.27
C PRO A 19 3.41 -14.29 8.80
N ILE A 20 3.01 -13.24 8.09
CA ILE A 20 1.63 -12.99 7.65
C ILE A 20 1.46 -13.41 6.18
N PHE A 21 2.36 -12.98 5.32
CA PHE A 21 2.26 -13.15 3.87
C PHE A 21 2.97 -14.41 3.36
N GLY A 22 3.98 -14.89 4.05
CA GLY A 22 4.94 -15.87 3.54
C GLY A 22 6.15 -15.21 2.90
N LYS A 23 6.88 -15.96 2.06
CA LYS A 23 8.05 -15.43 1.35
C LYS A 23 7.64 -14.53 0.18
N PRO A 24 8.47 -13.54 -0.17
CA PRO A 24 8.22 -12.69 -1.32
C PRO A 24 8.31 -13.46 -2.64
N ASP A 25 7.70 -12.89 -3.68
CA ASP A 25 7.88 -13.34 -5.05
C ASP A 25 9.30 -13.00 -5.59
N VAL A 26 9.55 -13.31 -6.86
CA VAL A 26 10.86 -13.07 -7.50
C VAL A 26 11.19 -11.59 -7.69
N HIS A 27 10.21 -10.70 -7.53
CA HIS A 27 10.35 -9.25 -7.63
C HIS A 27 10.40 -8.57 -6.25
N GLY A 28 10.26 -9.34 -5.17
CA GLY A 28 10.27 -8.85 -3.80
C GLY A 28 8.90 -8.47 -3.25
N ASN A 29 7.81 -8.66 -4.00
CA ASN A 29 6.46 -8.39 -3.51
C ASN A 29 6.00 -9.51 -2.58
N TYR A 30 5.27 -9.14 -1.54
CA TYR A 30 4.62 -10.08 -0.63
C TYR A 30 3.14 -10.19 -0.98
N ILE A 31 2.66 -11.41 -1.28
CA ILE A 31 1.30 -11.65 -1.77
C ILE A 31 0.57 -12.61 -0.84
N LYS A 32 -0.64 -12.26 -0.43
CA LYS A 32 -1.53 -13.13 0.35
C LYS A 32 -2.92 -13.10 -0.24
N VAL A 33 -3.49 -14.29 -0.46
CA VAL A 33 -4.87 -14.45 -0.92
C VAL A 33 -5.72 -14.97 0.25
N ILE A 34 -6.83 -14.31 0.52
CA ILE A 34 -7.84 -14.70 1.52
C ILE A 34 -9.17 -14.86 0.79
N GLY A 35 -9.83 -15.99 1.01
CA GLY A 35 -11.07 -16.36 0.34
C GLY A 35 -10.86 -17.21 -0.92
N ASP A 36 -11.96 -17.72 -1.45
CA ASP A 36 -11.93 -18.66 -2.59
C ASP A 36 -11.87 -17.94 -3.94
N ARG A 37 -12.50 -16.78 -4.08
CA ARG A 37 -12.59 -16.01 -5.31
C ARG A 37 -12.58 -14.49 -5.04
N PRO A 38 -11.50 -13.96 -4.46
CA PRO A 38 -11.43 -12.54 -4.17
C PRO A 38 -11.37 -11.74 -5.47
N ASN A 39 -12.16 -10.66 -5.54
CA ASN A 39 -12.21 -9.76 -6.68
C ASN A 39 -11.71 -8.34 -6.37
N ILE A 40 -11.19 -8.13 -5.16
CA ILE A 40 -10.57 -6.87 -4.74
C ILE A 40 -9.11 -7.15 -4.35
N ALA A 41 -8.19 -6.32 -4.85
CA ALA A 41 -6.82 -6.30 -4.35
C ALA A 41 -6.61 -5.08 -3.45
N PHE A 42 -5.90 -5.30 -2.34
CA PHE A 42 -5.46 -4.27 -1.39
C PHE A 42 -3.94 -4.15 -1.47
N THR A 43 -3.44 -2.92 -1.61
CA THR A 43 -2.01 -2.71 -1.82
C THR A 43 -1.43 -1.67 -0.86
N ALA A 44 -0.18 -1.89 -0.50
CA ALA A 44 0.73 -0.96 0.18
C ALA A 44 2.16 -1.30 -0.24
N HIS A 45 3.15 -0.51 0.14
CA HIS A 45 4.55 -0.78 -0.21
C HIS A 45 5.43 -1.04 1.02
N THR A 46 6.59 -1.65 0.81
CA THR A 46 7.49 -2.08 1.90
C THR A 46 8.54 -1.06 2.25
N ASP A 47 8.96 -0.26 1.28
CA ASP A 47 10.00 0.75 1.42
C ASP A 47 9.50 2.08 1.99
N THR A 48 10.39 3.01 2.20
CA THR A 48 10.10 4.38 2.63
C THR A 48 10.97 5.36 1.86
N VAL A 49 10.50 6.59 1.64
CA VAL A 49 11.15 7.67 0.88
C VAL A 49 12.55 8.10 1.37
N HIS A 50 13.02 7.55 2.46
CA HIS A 50 14.29 7.92 3.06
C HIS A 50 15.48 7.57 2.15
N LYS A 51 16.48 8.45 2.11
CA LYS A 51 17.73 8.23 1.35
C LYS A 51 18.74 7.35 2.08
N HIS A 52 18.59 7.22 3.40
CA HIS A 52 19.49 6.45 4.26
C HIS A 52 18.67 5.54 5.16
N GLU A 53 19.18 4.35 5.41
CA GLU A 53 18.59 3.42 6.36
C GLU A 53 18.94 3.79 7.81
N GLY A 54 18.17 3.27 8.77
CA GLY A 54 18.44 3.44 10.18
C GLY A 54 17.20 3.67 11.02
N ILE A 55 17.43 4.06 12.26
CA ILE A 55 16.38 4.30 13.27
C ILE A 55 16.13 5.82 13.37
N GLN A 56 14.86 6.20 13.44
CA GLN A 56 14.45 7.57 13.72
C GLN A 56 14.11 7.71 15.20
N THR A 57 14.44 8.86 15.79
CA THR A 57 13.92 9.23 17.11
C THR A 57 12.52 9.80 16.93
N LEU A 58 11.55 9.15 17.56
CA LEU A 58 10.14 9.52 17.50
C LEU A 58 9.75 10.40 18.67
N LYS A 59 8.77 11.26 18.43
CA LYS A 59 8.07 12.07 19.43
C LYS A 59 6.60 11.69 19.39
N VAL A 60 6.01 11.46 20.56
CA VAL A 60 4.58 11.15 20.71
C VAL A 60 3.96 12.21 21.59
N GLU A 61 3.05 13.01 21.05
CA GLU A 61 2.29 14.03 21.77
C GLU A 61 0.84 13.98 21.30
N ASP A 62 -0.10 14.06 22.21
CA ASP A 62 -1.55 14.08 21.95
C ASP A 62 -2.01 12.99 20.96
N ASN A 63 -1.48 11.76 21.11
CA ASN A 63 -1.70 10.62 20.22
C ASN A 63 -1.20 10.81 18.79
N VAL A 64 -0.36 11.80 18.54
CA VAL A 64 0.29 12.03 17.24
C VAL A 64 1.75 11.60 17.32
N VAL A 65 2.18 10.78 16.38
CA VAL A 65 3.57 10.35 16.25
C VAL A 65 4.26 11.20 15.18
N THR A 66 5.38 11.82 15.55
CA THR A 66 6.21 12.61 14.64
C THR A 66 7.68 12.24 14.80
N THR A 67 8.55 12.76 13.94
CA THR A 67 10.00 12.62 14.10
C THR A 67 10.57 13.83 14.87
N MET A 68 11.57 13.60 15.71
CA MET A 68 12.27 14.68 16.40
C MET A 68 13.01 15.63 15.46
N THR A 69 13.35 15.16 14.27
CA THR A 69 14.11 15.93 13.26
C THR A 69 13.21 16.70 12.30
N GLY A 70 11.89 16.53 12.36
CA GLY A 70 10.95 17.08 11.38
C GLY A 70 11.06 16.45 9.97
N SER A 71 11.82 15.36 9.83
CA SER A 71 11.89 14.60 8.58
C SER A 71 10.63 13.75 8.35
N CYS A 72 10.51 13.15 7.18
CA CYS A 72 9.44 12.20 6.87
C CYS A 72 9.40 11.05 7.89
N LEU A 73 8.21 10.68 8.37
CA LEU A 73 8.02 9.55 9.29
C LEU A 73 8.11 8.20 8.54
N GLY A 74 7.69 8.15 7.26
CA GLY A 74 7.51 6.91 6.49
C GLY A 74 6.35 6.08 7.04
N ALA A 75 5.24 6.76 7.36
CA ALA A 75 4.06 6.15 7.95
C ALA A 75 3.01 5.72 6.93
N ASP A 76 3.01 6.30 5.74
CA ASP A 76 2.12 5.99 4.63
C ASP A 76 2.05 4.50 4.34
N CYS A 77 3.14 3.92 3.88
CA CYS A 77 3.27 2.49 3.65
C CYS A 77 3.11 1.66 4.93
N THR A 78 3.71 2.09 6.06
CA THR A 78 3.67 1.32 7.32
C THR A 78 2.24 1.22 7.86
N THR A 79 1.45 2.28 7.75
CA THR A 79 0.03 2.28 8.13
C THR A 79 -0.78 1.37 7.21
N GLY A 80 -0.54 1.42 5.88
CA GLY A 80 -1.18 0.54 4.91
C GLY A 80 -0.88 -0.93 5.19
N LEU A 81 0.37 -1.29 5.44
CA LEU A 81 0.77 -2.65 5.80
C LEU A 81 0.10 -3.12 7.10
N TRP A 82 0.00 -2.25 8.11
CA TRP A 82 -0.67 -2.56 9.36
C TRP A 82 -2.18 -2.79 9.18
N LEU A 83 -2.84 -1.97 8.36
CA LEU A 83 -4.26 -2.16 8.01
C LEU A 83 -4.46 -3.49 7.29
N MET A 84 -3.65 -3.80 6.28
CA MET A 84 -3.73 -5.07 5.57
C MET A 84 -3.51 -6.27 6.50
N ALA A 85 -2.55 -6.19 7.42
CA ALA A 85 -2.34 -7.25 8.41
C ALA A 85 -3.58 -7.51 9.27
N GLY A 86 -4.22 -6.44 9.77
CA GLY A 86 -5.47 -6.56 10.54
C GLY A 86 -6.63 -7.10 9.73
N MET A 87 -6.76 -6.72 8.45
CA MET A 87 -7.78 -7.26 7.55
C MET A 87 -7.56 -8.76 7.28
N ILE A 88 -6.31 -9.18 7.05
CA ILE A 88 -5.94 -10.59 6.88
C ILE A 88 -6.28 -11.40 8.13
N GLU A 89 -5.93 -10.88 9.32
CA GLU A 89 -6.23 -11.52 10.59
C GLU A 89 -7.74 -11.66 10.84
N ALA A 90 -8.50 -10.65 10.42
CA ALA A 90 -9.97 -10.66 10.49
C ALA A 90 -10.61 -11.55 9.41
N GLY A 91 -9.84 -12.14 8.50
CA GLY A 91 -10.35 -13.01 7.43
C GLY A 91 -11.10 -12.25 6.33
N VAL A 92 -10.82 -10.94 6.13
CA VAL A 92 -11.45 -10.16 5.06
C VAL A 92 -10.97 -10.70 3.72
N GLU A 93 -11.92 -11.11 2.86
CA GLU A 93 -11.62 -11.66 1.54
C GLU A 93 -10.95 -10.63 0.64
N GLY A 94 -9.87 -11.02 -0.04
CA GLY A 94 -9.10 -10.15 -0.92
C GLY A 94 -7.76 -10.72 -1.32
N VAL A 95 -7.12 -10.08 -2.30
CA VAL A 95 -5.72 -10.28 -2.63
C VAL A 95 -4.93 -9.13 -2.00
N TYR A 96 -4.00 -9.43 -1.11
CA TYR A 96 -3.19 -8.46 -0.41
C TYR A 96 -1.79 -8.44 -1.00
N VAL A 97 -1.30 -7.28 -1.41
CA VAL A 97 0.01 -7.14 -2.03
C VAL A 97 0.80 -6.03 -1.34
N ALA A 98 1.91 -6.39 -0.71
CA ALA A 98 2.90 -5.43 -0.24
C ALA A 98 4.00 -5.32 -1.29
N HIS A 99 4.02 -4.22 -2.04
CA HIS A 99 4.94 -4.00 -3.15
C HIS A 99 6.33 -3.61 -2.70
N ALA A 100 7.34 -4.05 -3.45
CA ALA A 100 8.71 -3.62 -3.27
C ALA A 100 9.01 -2.38 -4.12
N ALA A 101 9.81 -1.45 -3.56
CA ALA A 101 10.42 -0.36 -4.31
C ALA A 101 9.42 0.61 -5.00
N GLU A 102 8.38 1.00 -4.30
CA GLU A 102 7.41 2.03 -4.74
C GLU A 102 8.10 3.39 -4.87
N GLU A 103 8.84 3.81 -3.85
CA GLU A 103 9.47 5.13 -3.70
C GLU A 103 10.62 5.41 -4.70
N ILE A 104 10.99 4.39 -5.45
CA ILE A 104 11.98 4.53 -6.54
C ILE A 104 11.40 4.17 -7.91
N GLY A 105 10.06 4.25 -8.04
CA GLY A 105 9.33 4.16 -9.31
C GLY A 105 8.51 2.89 -9.50
N GLY A 106 7.94 2.30 -8.43
CA GLY A 106 6.99 1.19 -8.52
C GLY A 106 7.55 -0.07 -9.20
N ILE A 107 8.80 -0.42 -8.88
CA ILE A 107 9.50 -1.51 -9.59
C ILE A 107 8.78 -2.83 -9.37
N GLY A 108 8.37 -3.11 -8.14
CA GLY A 108 7.68 -4.35 -7.78
C GLY A 108 6.30 -4.47 -8.42
N SER A 109 5.50 -3.41 -8.38
CA SER A 109 4.15 -3.39 -8.98
C SER A 109 4.19 -3.49 -10.50
N THR A 110 5.07 -2.73 -11.16
CA THR A 110 5.29 -2.81 -12.61
C THR A 110 5.65 -4.23 -13.04
N ALA A 111 6.58 -4.88 -12.33
CA ALA A 111 7.00 -6.23 -12.66
C ALA A 111 5.87 -7.24 -12.46
N LEU A 112 5.15 -7.16 -11.35
CA LEU A 112 4.03 -8.05 -11.02
C LEU A 112 2.90 -7.95 -12.04
N VAL A 113 2.51 -6.73 -12.43
CA VAL A 113 1.45 -6.53 -13.45
C VAL A 113 1.89 -7.05 -14.81
N LYS A 114 3.15 -6.88 -15.16
CA LYS A 114 3.72 -7.43 -16.41
C LYS A 114 3.69 -8.95 -16.44
N ASP A 115 3.93 -9.61 -15.32
CA ASP A 115 3.91 -11.08 -15.20
C ASP A 115 2.49 -11.66 -15.27
N ARG A 116 1.46 -10.84 -15.08
CA ARG A 116 0.04 -11.21 -15.16
C ARG A 116 -0.30 -12.49 -14.37
N PRO A 117 -0.10 -12.49 -13.05
CA PRO A 117 -0.47 -13.66 -12.25
C PRO A 117 -1.95 -13.99 -12.41
N ALA A 118 -2.30 -15.27 -12.31
CA ALA A 118 -3.65 -15.75 -12.63
C ALA A 118 -4.76 -15.02 -11.83
N TRP A 119 -4.51 -14.69 -10.57
CA TRP A 119 -5.46 -13.97 -9.72
C TRP A 119 -5.78 -12.55 -10.22
N LEU A 120 -4.88 -11.93 -10.96
CA LEU A 120 -5.07 -10.55 -11.45
C LEU A 120 -6.24 -10.45 -12.45
N ILE A 121 -6.56 -11.52 -13.15
CA ILE A 121 -7.67 -11.56 -14.12
C ILE A 121 -9.03 -11.49 -13.42
N GLU A 122 -9.10 -11.95 -12.17
CA GLU A 122 -10.33 -11.99 -11.36
C GLU A 122 -10.56 -10.68 -10.57
N ILE A 123 -9.63 -9.72 -10.61
CA ILE A 123 -9.70 -8.50 -9.82
C ILE A 123 -10.51 -7.42 -10.55
N ASP A 124 -11.59 -6.97 -9.91
CA ASP A 124 -12.45 -5.88 -10.37
C ASP A 124 -11.97 -4.50 -9.91
N ALA A 125 -11.29 -4.45 -8.75
CA ALA A 125 -10.80 -3.20 -8.16
C ALA A 125 -9.50 -3.38 -7.38
N VAL A 126 -8.64 -2.35 -7.41
CA VAL A 126 -7.43 -2.26 -6.60
C VAL A 126 -7.53 -1.05 -5.68
N ILE A 127 -7.35 -1.26 -4.38
CA ILE A 127 -7.41 -0.23 -3.34
C ILE A 127 -6.02 -0.11 -2.70
N SER A 128 -5.35 1.03 -2.90
CA SER A 128 -4.05 1.32 -2.32
C SER A 128 -4.20 2.14 -1.04
N PHE A 129 -3.53 1.72 0.04
CA PHE A 129 -3.46 2.43 1.31
C PHE A 129 -2.22 3.33 1.35
N ASP A 130 -2.19 4.32 0.48
CA ASP A 130 -1.05 5.21 0.30
C ASP A 130 -1.52 6.65 0.08
N ARG A 131 -2.35 7.14 1.01
CA ARG A 131 -2.89 8.49 0.99
C ARG A 131 -2.85 9.13 2.36
N PHE A 132 -2.38 10.37 2.41
CA PHE A 132 -2.47 11.19 3.63
C PHE A 132 -3.93 11.57 3.93
N GLY A 133 -4.35 11.35 5.17
CA GLY A 133 -5.68 11.70 5.67
C GLY A 133 -6.76 10.67 5.33
N THR A 134 -8.01 10.99 5.70
CA THR A 134 -9.17 10.08 5.60
C THR A 134 -10.38 10.75 4.96
N ASN A 135 -10.18 11.79 4.16
CA ASN A 135 -11.25 12.61 3.61
C ASN A 135 -11.36 12.57 2.08
N SER A 136 -10.50 11.82 1.43
CA SER A 136 -10.50 11.73 -0.04
C SER A 136 -10.14 10.34 -0.55
N ILE A 137 -10.68 10.01 -1.73
CA ILE A 137 -10.32 8.84 -2.53
C ILE A 137 -9.77 9.37 -3.85
N ILE A 138 -8.53 9.02 -4.17
CA ILE A 138 -7.86 9.45 -5.41
C ILE A 138 -8.51 8.75 -6.60
N THR A 139 -8.90 9.54 -7.60
CA THR A 139 -9.49 9.06 -8.87
C THR A 139 -8.58 9.27 -10.08
N HIS A 140 -7.53 10.06 -9.93
CA HIS A 140 -6.53 10.28 -10.99
C HIS A 140 -5.12 10.21 -10.40
N GLN A 141 -4.21 9.61 -11.13
CA GLN A 141 -2.79 9.53 -10.77
C GLN A 141 -1.95 9.98 -11.96
N GLY A 142 -1.02 10.90 -11.75
CA GLY A 142 -0.20 11.45 -12.83
C GLY A 142 -1.01 12.08 -13.97
N GLY A 143 -2.22 12.59 -13.69
CA GLY A 143 -3.15 13.15 -14.68
C GLY A 143 -3.99 12.10 -15.43
N ARG A 144 -3.78 10.79 -15.20
CA ARG A 144 -4.56 9.69 -15.78
C ARG A 144 -5.72 9.32 -14.83
N MET A 145 -6.92 9.12 -15.37
CA MET A 145 -8.04 8.59 -14.60
C MET A 145 -7.82 7.12 -14.29
N THR A 146 -7.79 6.78 -13.00
CA THR A 146 -7.61 5.40 -12.49
C THR A 146 -8.89 4.85 -11.85
N ALA A 147 -9.79 5.72 -11.43
CA ALA A 147 -11.11 5.35 -10.92
C ALA A 147 -12.15 6.42 -11.29
N SER A 148 -13.43 6.04 -11.34
CA SER A 148 -14.51 6.99 -11.55
C SER A 148 -14.91 7.68 -10.24
N ASP A 149 -15.48 8.90 -10.34
CA ASP A 149 -16.07 9.58 -9.19
C ASP A 149 -17.23 8.77 -8.58
N VAL A 150 -17.94 7.96 -9.39
CA VAL A 150 -19.00 7.06 -8.93
C VAL A 150 -18.43 5.95 -8.06
N PHE A 151 -17.38 5.28 -8.51
CA PHE A 151 -16.69 4.27 -7.71
C PHE A 151 -16.22 4.84 -6.37
N ALA A 152 -15.56 6.01 -6.38
CA ALA A 152 -15.06 6.63 -5.16
C ALA A 152 -16.19 6.97 -4.16
N ARG A 153 -17.34 7.45 -4.64
CA ARG A 153 -18.51 7.69 -3.77
C ARG A 153 -19.08 6.39 -3.22
N SER A 154 -19.26 5.37 -4.06
CA SER A 154 -19.77 4.07 -3.62
C SER A 154 -18.86 3.42 -2.57
N LEU A 155 -17.55 3.57 -2.72
CA LEU A 155 -16.58 3.08 -1.73
C LEU A 155 -16.71 3.85 -0.41
N ALA A 156 -16.81 5.19 -0.47
CA ALA A 156 -17.00 6.02 0.72
C ALA A 156 -18.29 5.67 1.47
N ASP A 157 -19.39 5.46 0.73
CA ASP A 157 -20.68 5.07 1.28
C ASP A 157 -20.61 3.67 1.93
N ALA A 158 -19.95 2.71 1.27
CA ALA A 158 -19.77 1.35 1.79
C ALA A 158 -18.94 1.32 3.09
N LEU A 159 -18.00 2.25 3.23
CA LEU A 159 -17.16 2.38 4.44
C LEU A 159 -17.81 3.25 5.53
N ASP A 160 -18.98 3.84 5.29
CA ASP A 160 -19.61 4.85 6.16
C ASP A 160 -18.64 6.00 6.50
N MET A 161 -17.89 6.45 5.50
CA MET A 161 -16.88 7.51 5.64
C MET A 161 -17.20 8.72 4.77
N ASN A 162 -17.00 9.92 5.33
CA ASN A 162 -17.18 11.18 4.58
C ASN A 162 -15.97 11.48 3.70
N MET A 163 -15.70 10.61 2.73
CA MET A 163 -14.64 10.79 1.74
C MET A 163 -15.21 11.36 0.43
N LYS A 164 -14.38 12.09 -0.29
CA LYS A 164 -14.75 12.69 -1.58
C LYS A 164 -13.77 12.26 -2.68
N PRO A 165 -14.24 12.14 -3.93
CA PRO A 165 -13.33 11.96 -5.08
C PRO A 165 -12.32 13.11 -5.15
N ASP A 166 -11.05 12.77 -5.33
CA ASP A 166 -9.95 13.72 -5.49
C ASP A 166 -9.16 13.38 -6.76
N ARG A 167 -8.94 14.37 -7.62
CA ARG A 167 -8.24 14.22 -8.91
C ARG A 167 -6.75 14.56 -8.83
N PHE A 168 -6.25 14.91 -7.65
CA PHE A 168 -4.90 15.38 -7.45
C PHE A 168 -4.00 14.31 -6.79
N GLY A 169 -3.99 13.11 -7.37
CA GLY A 169 -3.03 12.08 -7.02
C GLY A 169 -1.74 12.20 -7.83
N THR A 170 -0.62 11.85 -7.21
CA THR A 170 0.68 11.78 -7.89
C THR A 170 0.87 10.38 -8.48
N TYR A 171 1.46 9.48 -7.73
CA TYR A 171 1.72 8.10 -8.08
C TYR A 171 1.53 7.22 -6.84
N THR A 172 1.10 6.00 -7.04
CA THR A 172 1.27 4.86 -6.16
C THR A 172 1.11 3.58 -6.99
N ASP A 173 1.50 2.44 -6.45
CA ASP A 173 1.48 1.12 -7.10
C ASP A 173 0.17 0.76 -7.82
N SER A 174 -0.99 1.26 -7.33
CA SER A 174 -2.28 1.01 -7.99
C SER A 174 -2.40 1.61 -9.39
N LEU A 175 -1.54 2.56 -9.77
CA LEU A 175 -1.50 3.08 -11.14
C LEU A 175 -1.14 2.01 -12.17
N GLU A 176 -0.29 1.05 -11.79
CA GLU A 176 0.19 -0.01 -12.68
C GLU A 176 -0.92 -0.99 -13.08
N TYR A 177 -1.98 -1.08 -12.26
CA TYR A 177 -3.12 -1.96 -12.50
C TYR A 177 -4.23 -1.33 -13.37
N ALA A 178 -4.16 0.00 -13.67
CA ALA A 178 -5.23 0.76 -14.32
C ALA A 178 -5.14 0.79 -15.86
#